data_883d81920cd289bce3e1e118f7cd5e07
#
_entry.id   883d81920cd289bce3e1e118f7cd5e07
#
_cell.length_a   1.000
_cell.length_b   1.000
_cell.length_c   1.000
_cell.angle_alpha   90.00
_cell.angle_beta   90.00
_cell.angle_gamma   90.00
#
_symmetry.space_group_name_H-M   'P 1'
#
loop_
_entity.id
_entity.type
_entity.pdbx_description
1 polymer ?
#
loop_
_entity_poly.entity_id
_entity_poly.type
_entity_poly.pdbx_seq_one_letter_code
_entity_poly.pdbx_strand_id
1 'polypeptide(L)'
;MKSVIIYYFSGTGNTELVANMVKEGFTNYKYKVSVVKIEDVLKKNLEIDVEKYDLVGIGCQVIGFGIPNIVYKFINSMPKVLHKKMFIFRTAGGVAPINYNSSRPIIRKLSKKGYEVFYERIFSISSNWIDKFDDIIIKKLYEATIKKVAIMCNEVINGESRMLKTGICLKVLMIGVMSITRWIFPLLGKDLSVNESCTHCGLCIRNCPTRNIYESNGKIKFNFSCCSCMRCVYSCPKMAINYRFFTFFRISDGYNIKKNIGQPLNEMKMNSKRVPRFYYNYISNDTM
;
A
#
# COMPACT_ATOMS: atom_id res chain seq x y z
N MET A 1 4.48 -18.52 -23.31
CA MET A 1 5.03 -17.33 -22.61
C MET A 1 4.45 -17.33 -21.20
N LYS A 2 5.31 -17.32 -20.17
CA LYS A 2 4.85 -17.31 -18.78
C LYS A 2 4.04 -16.04 -18.48
N SER A 3 3.10 -16.12 -17.56
CA SER A 3 2.15 -15.06 -17.25
C SER A 3 2.06 -14.79 -15.73
N VAL A 4 1.89 -13.53 -15.38
CA VAL A 4 1.70 -13.11 -13.99
C VAL A 4 0.55 -12.13 -13.88
N ILE A 5 -0.28 -12.29 -12.86
CA ILE A 5 -1.27 -11.28 -12.47
C ILE A 5 -0.88 -10.66 -11.14
N ILE A 6 -0.98 -9.34 -11.06
CA ILE A 6 -0.67 -8.55 -9.88
C ILE A 6 -1.93 -7.82 -9.44
N TYR A 7 -2.48 -8.22 -8.31
CA TYR A 7 -3.56 -7.49 -7.66
C TYR A 7 -2.96 -6.50 -6.66
N TYR A 8 -3.37 -5.23 -6.72
CA TYR A 8 -2.84 -4.25 -5.78
C TYR A 8 -3.89 -3.31 -5.21
N PHE A 9 -3.61 -2.81 -4.01
CA PHE A 9 -4.34 -1.72 -3.38
C PHE A 9 -3.40 -0.58 -3.04
N SER A 10 -3.74 0.63 -3.50
CA SER A 10 -2.98 1.85 -3.24
C SER A 10 -3.89 2.99 -2.80
N GLY A 11 -3.63 3.58 -1.65
CA GLY A 11 -4.36 4.76 -1.17
C GLY A 11 -3.98 6.02 -1.94
N THR A 12 -2.72 6.39 -1.92
CA THR A 12 -2.17 7.67 -2.40
C THR A 12 -1.14 7.52 -3.53
N GLY A 13 -1.09 6.36 -4.19
CA GLY A 13 -0.24 6.13 -5.34
C GLY A 13 1.05 5.35 -5.07
N ASN A 14 1.53 5.24 -3.84
CA ASN A 14 2.80 4.58 -3.51
C ASN A 14 2.85 3.11 -3.97
N THR A 15 1.86 2.31 -3.60
CA THR A 15 1.81 0.90 -4.01
C THR A 15 1.55 0.75 -5.51
N GLU A 16 0.77 1.65 -6.11
CA GLU A 16 0.55 1.69 -7.56
C GLU A 16 1.85 1.91 -8.31
N LEU A 17 2.68 2.83 -7.82
CA LEU A 17 4.00 3.10 -8.36
C LEU A 17 4.88 1.84 -8.36
N VAL A 18 4.95 1.16 -7.21
CA VAL A 18 5.72 -0.10 -7.09
C VAL A 18 5.11 -1.21 -7.95
N ALA A 19 3.77 -1.33 -8.03
CA ALA A 19 3.12 -2.32 -8.89
C ALA A 19 3.46 -2.14 -10.38
N ASN A 20 3.58 -0.89 -10.83
CA ASN A 20 4.02 -0.59 -12.19
C ASN A 20 5.50 -0.95 -12.42
N MET A 21 6.38 -0.66 -11.44
CA MET A 21 7.78 -1.09 -11.52
C MET A 21 7.89 -2.63 -11.58
N VAL A 22 7.09 -3.34 -10.79
CA VAL A 22 7.04 -4.82 -10.80
C VAL A 22 6.53 -5.32 -12.16
N LYS A 23 5.51 -4.67 -12.74
CA LYS A 23 5.04 -4.96 -14.09
C LYS A 23 6.18 -4.84 -15.10
N GLU A 24 6.87 -3.71 -15.11
CA GLU A 24 8.02 -3.46 -16.00
C GLU A 24 9.12 -4.51 -15.79
N GLY A 25 9.48 -4.80 -14.53
CA GLY A 25 10.45 -5.82 -14.18
C GLY A 25 10.12 -7.18 -14.78
N PHE A 26 8.91 -7.70 -14.60
CA PHE A 26 8.50 -8.98 -15.22
C PHE A 26 8.40 -8.90 -16.74
N THR A 27 7.98 -7.75 -17.30
CA THR A 27 7.91 -7.56 -18.75
C THR A 27 9.29 -7.65 -19.40
N ASN A 28 10.33 -7.11 -18.76
CA ASN A 28 11.72 -7.21 -19.21
C ASN A 28 12.20 -8.67 -19.29
N TYR A 29 11.65 -9.55 -18.45
CA TYR A 29 11.88 -11.01 -18.51
C TYR A 29 10.88 -11.74 -19.43
N LYS A 30 10.18 -11.00 -20.32
CA LYS A 30 9.24 -11.55 -21.31
C LYS A 30 8.03 -12.29 -20.71
N TYR A 31 7.59 -11.91 -19.50
CA TYR A 31 6.32 -12.37 -18.94
C TYR A 31 5.15 -11.53 -19.50
N LYS A 32 4.01 -12.17 -19.73
CA LYS A 32 2.74 -11.47 -19.93
C LYS A 32 2.22 -11.01 -18.56
N VAL A 33 2.11 -9.70 -18.36
CA VAL A 33 1.77 -9.12 -17.05
C VAL A 33 0.41 -8.44 -17.06
N SER A 34 -0.47 -8.86 -16.18
CA SER A 34 -1.73 -8.18 -15.88
C SER A 34 -1.64 -7.49 -14.52
N VAL A 35 -2.08 -6.22 -14.44
CA VAL A 35 -2.09 -5.45 -13.18
C VAL A 35 -3.49 -4.95 -12.92
N VAL A 36 -4.08 -5.29 -11.77
CA VAL A 36 -5.49 -5.06 -11.46
C VAL A 36 -5.64 -4.42 -10.08
N LYS A 37 -6.45 -3.36 -9.99
CA LYS A 37 -6.79 -2.74 -8.70
C LYS A 37 -7.76 -3.62 -7.93
N ILE A 38 -7.44 -3.93 -6.68
CA ILE A 38 -8.30 -4.72 -5.78
C ILE A 38 -9.69 -4.09 -5.64
N GLU A 39 -9.76 -2.77 -5.53
CA GLU A 39 -11.04 -2.08 -5.44
C GLU A 39 -11.93 -2.20 -6.70
N ASP A 40 -11.32 -2.31 -7.87
CA ASP A 40 -12.08 -2.50 -9.11
C ASP A 40 -12.71 -3.88 -9.17
N VAL A 41 -11.97 -4.92 -8.75
CA VAL A 41 -12.51 -6.27 -8.61
C VAL A 41 -13.72 -6.28 -7.68
N LEU A 42 -13.57 -5.68 -6.48
CA LEU A 42 -14.63 -5.68 -5.46
C LEU A 42 -15.83 -4.79 -5.82
N LYS A 43 -15.60 -3.65 -6.50
CA LYS A 43 -16.68 -2.72 -6.87
C LYS A 43 -17.50 -3.22 -8.07
N LYS A 44 -16.83 -3.88 -9.02
CA LYS A 44 -17.45 -4.34 -10.28
C LYS A 44 -17.79 -5.83 -10.25
N ASN A 45 -17.56 -6.51 -9.13
CA ASN A 45 -17.72 -7.97 -8.98
C ASN A 45 -17.04 -8.75 -10.12
N LEU A 46 -15.80 -8.33 -10.47
CA LEU A 46 -15.06 -8.99 -11.52
C LEU A 46 -14.63 -10.39 -11.07
N GLU A 47 -14.69 -11.33 -12.00
CA GLU A 47 -14.21 -12.68 -11.78
C GLU A 47 -12.70 -12.69 -11.51
N ILE A 48 -12.28 -13.48 -10.52
CA ILE A 48 -10.88 -13.66 -10.15
C ILE A 48 -10.41 -15.00 -10.70
N ASP A 49 -10.02 -14.98 -11.99
CA ASP A 49 -9.44 -16.14 -12.65
C ASP A 49 -7.92 -16.13 -12.49
N VAL A 50 -7.42 -16.88 -11.50
CA VAL A 50 -5.98 -17.01 -11.23
C VAL A 50 -5.38 -18.24 -11.90
N GLU A 51 -6.20 -19.19 -12.36
CA GLU A 51 -5.70 -20.45 -12.92
C GLU A 51 -4.96 -20.23 -14.24
N LYS A 52 -5.37 -19.27 -15.04
CA LYS A 52 -4.73 -18.95 -16.33
C LYS A 52 -3.36 -18.25 -16.19
N TYR A 53 -2.91 -17.94 -14.98
CA TYR A 53 -1.62 -17.31 -14.73
C TYR A 53 -0.67 -18.29 -14.05
N ASP A 54 0.60 -18.26 -14.44
CA ASP A 54 1.64 -19.09 -13.80
C ASP A 54 1.95 -18.59 -12.38
N LEU A 55 1.81 -17.29 -12.14
CA LEU A 55 2.17 -16.64 -10.89
C LEU A 55 1.16 -15.56 -10.51
N VAL A 56 0.91 -15.41 -9.21
CA VAL A 56 0.02 -14.39 -8.66
C VAL A 56 0.79 -13.48 -7.70
N GLY A 57 0.67 -12.17 -7.88
CA GLY A 57 1.23 -11.16 -6.98
C GLY A 57 0.14 -10.41 -6.21
N ILE A 58 0.40 -10.08 -4.94
CA ILE A 58 -0.41 -9.13 -4.18
C ILE A 58 0.46 -7.97 -3.71
N GLY A 59 0.06 -6.74 -4.08
CA GLY A 59 0.68 -5.50 -3.64
C GLY A 59 -0.24 -4.69 -2.71
N CYS A 60 0.23 -4.28 -1.52
CA CYS A 60 -0.55 -3.43 -0.64
C CYS A 60 0.33 -2.57 0.27
N GLN A 61 -0.27 -1.52 0.81
CA GLN A 61 0.39 -0.69 1.79
C GLN A 61 0.30 -1.29 3.20
N VAL A 62 1.28 -1.00 4.05
CA VAL A 62 1.20 -1.23 5.49
C VAL A 62 0.59 0.02 6.12
N ILE A 63 -0.49 -0.16 6.88
CA ILE A 63 -1.15 0.90 7.65
C ILE A 63 -1.25 0.46 9.10
N GLY A 64 -0.70 1.24 10.03
CA GLY A 64 -0.72 0.91 11.45
C GLY A 64 -0.19 -0.49 11.74
N PHE A 65 0.92 -0.82 11.10
CA PHE A 65 1.61 -2.10 11.18
C PHE A 65 0.83 -3.31 10.61
N GLY A 66 -0.37 -3.09 10.07
CA GLY A 66 -1.23 -4.12 9.49
C GLY A 66 -1.53 -3.91 8.00
N ILE A 67 -2.41 -4.73 7.47
CA ILE A 67 -2.90 -4.69 6.10
C ILE A 67 -4.31 -4.08 6.07
N PRO A 68 -4.63 -3.19 5.11
CA PRO A 68 -5.96 -2.59 4.99
C PRO A 68 -7.08 -3.63 4.85
N ASN A 69 -8.22 -3.37 5.52
CA ASN A 69 -9.37 -4.30 5.51
C ASN A 69 -9.90 -4.65 4.11
N ILE A 70 -9.74 -3.76 3.13
CA ILE A 70 -10.13 -4.03 1.74
C ILE A 70 -9.34 -5.19 1.12
N VAL A 71 -8.07 -5.37 1.49
CA VAL A 71 -7.24 -6.50 1.04
C VAL A 71 -7.74 -7.81 1.62
N TYR A 72 -8.19 -7.81 2.89
CA TYR A 72 -8.82 -9.01 3.48
C TYR A 72 -10.13 -9.37 2.78
N LYS A 73 -10.95 -8.38 2.43
CA LYS A 73 -12.19 -8.60 1.66
C LYS A 73 -11.87 -9.24 0.31
N PHE A 74 -10.86 -8.73 -0.39
CA PHE A 74 -10.41 -9.29 -1.66
C PHE A 74 -9.90 -10.73 -1.50
N ILE A 75 -9.06 -11.02 -0.52
CA ILE A 75 -8.57 -12.40 -0.28
C ILE A 75 -9.72 -13.35 0.06
N ASN A 76 -10.74 -12.89 0.77
CA ASN A 76 -11.91 -13.71 1.05
C ASN A 76 -12.70 -14.07 -0.23
N SER A 77 -12.75 -13.18 -1.25
CA SER A 77 -13.39 -13.44 -2.53
C SER A 77 -12.54 -14.24 -3.52
N MET A 78 -11.24 -14.39 -3.27
CA MET A 78 -10.37 -15.23 -4.12
C MET A 78 -10.83 -16.69 -4.12
N PRO A 79 -10.76 -17.41 -5.25
CA PRO A 79 -11.12 -18.82 -5.33
C PRO A 79 -10.18 -19.70 -4.48
N LYS A 80 -10.61 -20.92 -4.15
CA LYS A 80 -9.73 -21.97 -3.68
C LYS A 80 -9.02 -22.59 -4.88
N VAL A 81 -7.74 -22.90 -4.72
CA VAL A 81 -6.86 -23.45 -5.77
C VAL A 81 -5.98 -24.55 -5.19
N LEU A 82 -5.28 -25.30 -6.06
CA LEU A 82 -4.28 -26.29 -5.66
C LEU A 82 -2.89 -25.75 -6.02
N HIS A 83 -2.05 -25.50 -4.97
CA HIS A 83 -0.64 -25.14 -5.09
C HIS A 83 -0.33 -23.96 -6.04
N LYS A 84 -1.15 -22.90 -6.00
CA LYS A 84 -0.87 -21.70 -6.78
C LYS A 84 0.26 -20.89 -6.14
N LYS A 85 1.40 -20.77 -6.84
CA LYS A 85 2.54 -19.96 -6.39
C LYS A 85 2.20 -18.47 -6.34
N MET A 86 2.62 -17.81 -5.26
CA MET A 86 2.29 -16.41 -5.01
C MET A 86 3.45 -15.66 -4.36
N PHE A 87 3.58 -14.38 -4.72
CA PHE A 87 4.45 -13.43 -4.02
C PHE A 87 3.67 -12.25 -3.47
N ILE A 88 4.20 -11.63 -2.41
CA ILE A 88 3.59 -10.45 -1.79
C ILE A 88 4.64 -9.33 -1.74
N PHE A 89 4.27 -8.14 -2.20
CA PHE A 89 5.05 -6.95 -1.93
C PHE A 89 4.21 -5.93 -1.15
N ARG A 90 4.88 -5.21 -0.27
CA ARG A 90 4.23 -4.20 0.57
C ARG A 90 4.98 -2.89 0.46
N THR A 91 4.25 -1.78 0.57
CA THR A 91 4.86 -0.45 0.71
C THR A 91 4.64 0.07 2.12
N ALA A 92 5.66 0.67 2.69
CA ALA A 92 5.62 1.26 4.03
C ALA A 92 6.45 2.54 4.06
N GLY A 93 6.23 3.39 5.05
CA GLY A 93 7.13 4.52 5.32
C GLY A 93 8.55 4.07 5.69
N GLY A 94 8.72 2.84 6.19
CA GLY A 94 10.04 2.27 6.50
C GLY A 94 10.07 0.75 6.52
N VAL A 95 11.21 0.19 6.13
CA VAL A 95 11.49 -1.25 6.22
C VAL A 95 12.10 -1.53 7.58
N ALA A 96 11.24 -1.95 8.51
CA ALA A 96 11.64 -2.22 9.89
C ALA A 96 10.97 -3.51 10.40
N PRO A 97 11.60 -4.24 11.36
CA PRO A 97 11.07 -5.50 11.89
C PRO A 97 9.63 -5.43 12.40
N ILE A 98 9.18 -4.26 12.89
CA ILE A 98 7.79 -4.02 13.31
C ILE A 98 6.77 -4.21 12.18
N ASN A 99 7.18 -4.00 10.92
CA ASN A 99 6.32 -4.15 9.73
C ASN A 99 6.37 -5.57 9.14
N TYR A 100 7.33 -6.43 9.54
CA TYR A 100 7.53 -7.74 8.91
C TYR A 100 6.35 -8.68 9.10
N ASN A 101 5.67 -8.60 10.24
CA ASN A 101 4.53 -9.46 10.55
C ASN A 101 3.20 -9.02 9.90
N SER A 102 3.14 -7.84 9.25
CA SER A 102 1.89 -7.29 8.71
C SER A 102 1.19 -8.22 7.72
N SER A 103 1.94 -9.03 6.94
CA SER A 103 1.41 -9.99 5.97
C SER A 103 0.96 -11.34 6.58
N ARG A 104 1.39 -11.68 7.78
CA ARG A 104 1.11 -13.02 8.36
C ARG A 104 -0.36 -13.42 8.38
N PRO A 105 -1.30 -12.53 8.76
CA PRO A 105 -2.71 -12.90 8.75
C PRO A 105 -3.24 -13.19 7.33
N ILE A 106 -2.80 -12.45 6.32
CA ILE A 106 -3.23 -12.69 4.94
C ILE A 106 -2.57 -13.92 4.34
N ILE A 107 -1.30 -14.19 4.65
CA ILE A 107 -0.61 -15.43 4.25
C ILE A 107 -1.34 -16.65 4.78
N ARG A 108 -1.73 -16.66 6.06
CA ARG A 108 -2.52 -17.76 6.65
C ARG A 108 -3.85 -17.98 5.93
N LYS A 109 -4.54 -16.90 5.52
CA LYS A 109 -5.80 -17.02 4.77
C LYS A 109 -5.58 -17.57 3.37
N LEU A 110 -4.53 -17.11 2.69
CA LEU A 110 -4.15 -17.57 1.36
C LEU A 110 -3.75 -19.05 1.38
N SER A 111 -2.95 -19.48 2.35
CA SER A 111 -2.56 -20.89 2.51
C SER A 111 -3.78 -21.81 2.69
N LYS A 112 -4.81 -21.39 3.46
CA LYS A 112 -6.06 -22.15 3.61
C LYS A 112 -6.88 -22.24 2.31
N LYS A 113 -6.54 -21.44 1.30
CA LYS A 113 -7.17 -21.46 -0.03
C LYS A 113 -6.30 -22.13 -1.09
N GLY A 114 -5.14 -22.70 -0.70
CA GLY A 114 -4.22 -23.42 -1.59
C GLY A 114 -3.17 -22.55 -2.25
N TYR A 115 -3.02 -21.28 -1.85
CA TYR A 115 -1.95 -20.42 -2.35
C TYR A 115 -0.67 -20.62 -1.54
N GLU A 116 0.43 -20.87 -2.23
CA GLU A 116 1.77 -20.96 -1.67
C GLU A 116 2.49 -19.62 -1.79
N VAL A 117 2.50 -18.83 -0.71
CA VAL A 117 3.26 -17.59 -0.67
C VAL A 117 4.71 -17.93 -0.37
N PHE A 118 5.57 -17.93 -1.39
CA PHE A 118 6.99 -18.28 -1.26
C PHE A 118 7.90 -17.06 -1.13
N TYR A 119 7.41 -15.87 -1.51
CA TYR A 119 8.22 -14.66 -1.51
C TYR A 119 7.47 -13.45 -0.94
N GLU A 120 8.13 -12.68 -0.09
CA GLU A 120 7.61 -11.40 0.37
C GLU A 120 8.72 -10.34 0.51
N ARG A 121 8.39 -9.09 0.14
CA ARG A 121 9.29 -7.94 0.30
C ARG A 121 8.52 -6.69 0.72
N ILE A 122 9.20 -5.79 1.46
CA ILE A 122 8.70 -4.46 1.80
C ILE A 122 9.56 -3.43 1.09
N PHE A 123 8.90 -2.45 0.45
CA PHE A 123 9.54 -1.32 -0.17
C PHE A 123 9.29 -0.06 0.67
N SER A 124 10.35 0.67 0.98
CA SER A 124 10.23 1.95 1.65
C SER A 124 9.94 3.04 0.62
N ILE A 125 8.77 3.61 0.73
CA ILE A 125 8.36 4.80 0.00
C ILE A 125 7.96 5.85 1.04
N SER A 126 8.00 7.11 0.70
CA SER A 126 7.63 8.19 1.62
C SER A 126 6.33 7.90 2.38
N SER A 127 6.32 8.23 3.66
CA SER A 127 5.09 8.22 4.46
C SER A 127 4.11 9.25 3.91
N ASN A 128 2.83 8.89 3.91
CA ASN A 128 1.71 9.77 3.63
C ASN A 128 0.91 10.11 4.90
N TRP A 129 1.48 9.83 6.05
CA TRP A 129 0.92 10.06 7.39
C TRP A 129 1.91 10.81 8.26
N ILE A 130 1.42 11.72 9.11
CA ILE A 130 2.14 12.45 10.17
C ILE A 130 3.16 13.40 9.59
N ASP A 131 4.24 12.92 9.00
CA ASP A 131 5.33 13.73 8.49
C ASP A 131 5.59 13.48 6.99
N LYS A 132 5.77 14.58 6.27
CA LYS A 132 6.31 14.56 4.91
C LYS A 132 7.85 14.47 5.00
N PHE A 133 8.41 13.51 4.28
CA PHE A 133 9.86 13.45 4.14
C PHE A 133 10.36 14.58 3.23
N ASP A 134 11.62 14.90 3.39
CA ASP A 134 12.36 15.73 2.44
C ASP A 134 12.24 15.15 1.02
N ASP A 135 11.98 16.00 0.03
CA ASP A 135 11.77 15.58 -1.35
C ASP A 135 13.01 14.86 -1.93
N ILE A 136 14.22 15.24 -1.48
CA ILE A 136 15.47 14.53 -1.83
C ILE A 136 15.44 13.10 -1.31
N ILE A 137 14.99 12.89 -0.08
CA ILE A 137 14.88 11.55 0.50
C ILE A 137 13.82 10.72 -0.23
N ILE A 138 12.69 11.33 -0.57
CA ILE A 138 11.64 10.66 -1.36
C ILE A 138 12.21 10.17 -2.69
N LYS A 139 12.98 10.99 -3.38
CA LYS A 139 13.61 10.61 -4.66
C LYS A 139 14.64 9.50 -4.49
N LYS A 140 15.51 9.59 -3.49
CA LYS A 140 16.48 8.53 -3.17
C LYS A 140 15.81 7.20 -2.80
N LEU A 141 14.72 7.23 -2.03
CA LEU A 141 13.92 6.04 -1.74
C LEU A 141 13.30 5.45 -3.00
N TYR A 142 12.82 6.29 -3.91
CA TYR A 142 12.28 5.88 -5.20
C TYR A 142 13.34 5.20 -6.07
N GLU A 143 14.53 5.79 -6.23
CA GLU A 143 15.65 5.24 -7.00
C GLU A 143 16.14 3.89 -6.41
N ALA A 144 16.28 3.81 -5.07
CA ALA A 144 16.61 2.57 -4.39
C ALA A 144 15.51 1.50 -4.60
N THR A 145 14.24 1.92 -4.63
CA THR A 145 13.12 0.99 -4.84
C THR A 145 13.11 0.42 -6.25
N ILE A 146 13.48 1.19 -7.29
CA ILE A 146 13.62 0.68 -8.66
C ILE A 146 14.62 -0.50 -8.69
N LYS A 147 15.82 -0.31 -8.10
CA LYS A 147 16.85 -1.37 -8.02
C LYS A 147 16.34 -2.60 -7.28
N LYS A 148 15.71 -2.39 -6.13
CA LYS A 148 15.20 -3.49 -5.28
C LYS A 148 14.02 -4.24 -5.92
N VAL A 149 13.20 -3.57 -6.73
CA VAL A 149 12.15 -4.24 -7.52
C VAL A 149 12.77 -5.11 -8.60
N ALA A 150 13.82 -4.66 -9.29
CA ALA A 150 14.52 -5.48 -10.26
C ALA A 150 15.10 -6.75 -9.61
N ILE A 151 15.74 -6.62 -8.44
CA ILE A 151 16.22 -7.76 -7.65
C ILE A 151 15.05 -8.69 -7.29
N MET A 152 13.94 -8.16 -6.76
CA MET A 152 12.76 -8.96 -6.43
C MET A 152 12.24 -9.74 -7.63
N CYS A 153 12.12 -9.12 -8.79
CA CYS A 153 11.63 -9.79 -10.00
C CYS A 153 12.55 -10.95 -10.39
N ASN A 154 13.88 -10.74 -10.36
CA ASN A 154 14.85 -11.80 -10.63
C ASN A 154 14.75 -12.97 -9.63
N GLU A 155 14.73 -12.67 -8.32
CA GLU A 155 14.58 -13.67 -7.24
C GLU A 155 13.29 -14.49 -7.41
N VAL A 156 12.17 -13.82 -7.67
CA VAL A 156 10.85 -14.47 -7.87
C VAL A 156 10.83 -15.35 -9.11
N ILE A 157 11.41 -14.89 -10.21
CA ILE A 157 11.48 -15.64 -11.50
C ILE A 157 12.33 -16.89 -11.35
N ASN A 158 13.42 -16.81 -10.59
CA ASN A 158 14.30 -17.94 -10.27
C ASN A 158 13.68 -18.89 -9.21
N GLY A 159 12.54 -18.56 -8.65
CA GLY A 159 11.85 -19.38 -7.64
C GLY A 159 12.49 -19.30 -6.26
N GLU A 160 13.30 -18.27 -5.99
CA GLU A 160 13.92 -18.05 -4.70
C GLU A 160 12.87 -17.79 -3.61
N SER A 161 13.05 -18.41 -2.45
CA SER A 161 12.14 -18.21 -1.31
C SER A 161 12.68 -17.14 -0.38
N ARG A 162 11.83 -16.14 -0.12
CA ARG A 162 12.17 -15.06 0.81
C ARG A 162 10.99 -14.75 1.72
N MET A 163 11.11 -15.09 3.00
CA MET A 163 10.07 -14.82 4.00
C MET A 163 10.65 -13.95 5.12
N LEU A 164 10.01 -12.82 5.38
CA LEU A 164 10.43 -11.91 6.44
C LEU A 164 10.14 -12.54 7.82
N LYS A 165 11.14 -12.57 8.69
CA LYS A 165 11.04 -13.18 10.03
C LYS A 165 11.34 -12.13 11.10
N THR A 166 10.69 -12.27 12.25
CA THR A 166 10.95 -11.49 13.47
C THR A 166 11.06 -12.40 14.67
N GLY A 167 11.72 -11.94 15.73
CA GLY A 167 11.74 -12.64 17.01
C GLY A 167 10.33 -12.82 17.58
N ILE A 168 10.18 -13.85 18.42
CA ILE A 168 8.87 -14.25 18.96
C ILE A 168 8.21 -13.13 19.78
N CYS A 169 8.98 -12.45 20.65
CA CYS A 169 8.46 -11.36 21.49
C CYS A 169 7.85 -10.22 20.64
N LEU A 170 8.60 -9.75 19.63
CA LEU A 170 8.11 -8.71 18.72
C LEU A 170 6.90 -9.20 17.91
N LYS A 171 6.88 -10.46 17.51
CA LYS A 171 5.75 -11.05 16.79
C LYS A 171 4.48 -11.01 17.63
N VAL A 172 4.52 -11.43 18.89
CA VAL A 172 3.35 -11.44 19.80
C VAL A 172 2.87 -10.00 20.06
N LEU A 173 3.79 -9.08 20.35
CA LEU A 173 3.47 -7.67 20.52
C LEU A 173 2.76 -7.09 19.30
N MET A 174 3.31 -7.32 18.10
CA MET A 174 2.75 -6.78 16.87
C MET A 174 1.41 -7.40 16.46
N ILE A 175 1.13 -8.65 16.83
CA ILE A 175 -0.21 -9.25 16.67
C ILE A 175 -1.24 -8.47 17.52
N GLY A 176 -0.91 -8.13 18.75
CA GLY A 176 -1.77 -7.31 19.61
C GLY A 176 -2.02 -5.92 19.00
N VAL A 177 -0.95 -5.23 18.61
CA VAL A 177 -1.03 -3.90 17.97
C VAL A 177 -1.88 -3.94 16.70
N MET A 178 -1.66 -4.92 15.81
CA MET A 178 -2.43 -5.06 14.57
C MET A 178 -3.91 -5.33 14.83
N SER A 179 -4.23 -6.08 15.88
CA SER A 179 -5.61 -6.35 16.27
C SER A 179 -6.31 -5.06 16.71
N ILE A 180 -5.66 -4.27 17.53
CA ILE A 180 -6.18 -2.98 18.02
C ILE A 180 -6.34 -1.98 16.87
N THR A 181 -5.31 -1.80 16.04
CA THR A 181 -5.35 -0.84 14.92
C THR A 181 -6.43 -1.20 13.90
N ARG A 182 -6.71 -2.48 13.68
CA ARG A 182 -7.78 -2.93 12.80
C ARG A 182 -9.17 -2.42 13.22
N TRP A 183 -9.42 -2.27 14.52
CA TRP A 183 -10.66 -1.73 15.07
C TRP A 183 -10.67 -0.20 15.11
N ILE A 184 -9.52 0.42 15.39
CA ILE A 184 -9.40 1.88 15.52
C ILE A 184 -9.52 2.57 14.15
N PHE A 185 -8.96 2.03 13.08
CA PHE A 185 -8.94 2.72 11.79
C PHE A 185 -10.31 3.04 11.18
N PRO A 186 -11.33 2.17 11.26
CA PRO A 186 -12.68 2.57 10.88
C PRO A 186 -13.20 3.76 11.68
N LEU A 187 -12.86 3.86 12.98
CA LEU A 187 -13.25 4.99 13.84
C LEU A 187 -12.54 6.27 13.42
N LEU A 188 -11.26 6.23 13.06
CA LEU A 188 -10.56 7.39 12.48
C LEU A 188 -11.25 7.92 11.22
N GLY A 189 -11.92 7.05 10.46
CA GLY A 189 -12.76 7.48 9.35
C GLY A 189 -13.94 8.35 9.76
N LYS A 190 -14.46 8.19 10.96
CA LYS A 190 -15.54 9.04 11.53
C LYS A 190 -15.04 10.39 12.02
N ASP A 191 -13.74 10.49 12.32
CA ASP A 191 -13.12 11.76 12.69
C ASP A 191 -12.92 12.69 11.46
N LEU A 192 -13.03 12.18 10.25
CA LEU A 192 -12.97 13.00 9.05
C LEU A 192 -14.15 13.96 8.97
N SER A 193 -13.86 15.18 8.57
CA SER A 193 -14.83 16.26 8.35
C SER A 193 -14.52 17.02 7.08
N VAL A 194 -15.48 17.77 6.62
CA VAL A 194 -15.36 18.62 5.43
C VAL A 194 -15.56 20.06 5.86
N ASN A 195 -14.66 20.95 5.47
CA ASN A 195 -14.75 22.39 5.73
C ASN A 195 -15.51 23.13 4.61
N GLU A 196 -15.68 24.43 4.76
CA GLU A 196 -16.43 25.32 3.86
C GLU A 196 -15.81 25.45 2.46
N SER A 197 -14.54 25.06 2.26
CA SER A 197 -13.90 25.05 0.94
C SER A 197 -14.43 23.95 0.03
N CYS A 198 -15.35 23.10 0.50
CA CYS A 198 -15.93 22.02 -0.29
C CYS A 198 -16.83 22.54 -1.40
N THR A 199 -16.52 22.15 -2.63
CA THR A 199 -17.34 22.50 -3.82
C THR A 199 -18.36 21.42 -4.18
N HIS A 200 -18.60 20.44 -3.33
CA HIS A 200 -19.52 19.32 -3.57
C HIS A 200 -19.29 18.55 -4.89
N CYS A 201 -18.05 18.54 -5.40
CA CYS A 201 -17.69 17.88 -6.67
C CYS A 201 -17.86 16.34 -6.66
N GLY A 202 -18.10 15.72 -5.50
CA GLY A 202 -18.32 14.28 -5.33
C GLY A 202 -17.09 13.39 -5.54
N LEU A 203 -15.89 13.95 -5.81
CA LEU A 203 -14.68 13.17 -6.10
C LEU A 203 -14.30 12.19 -4.97
N CYS A 204 -14.44 12.63 -3.72
CA CYS A 204 -14.15 11.81 -2.55
C CYS A 204 -15.11 10.61 -2.44
N ILE A 205 -16.38 10.77 -2.82
CA ILE A 205 -17.39 9.69 -2.82
C ILE A 205 -17.03 8.66 -3.91
N ARG A 206 -16.84 9.11 -5.16
CA ARG A 206 -16.52 8.23 -6.29
C ARG A 206 -15.22 7.47 -6.10
N ASN A 207 -14.19 8.13 -5.54
CA ASN A 207 -12.87 7.56 -5.38
C ASN A 207 -12.71 6.74 -4.09
N CYS A 208 -13.69 6.73 -3.17
CA CYS A 208 -13.56 5.96 -1.94
C CYS A 208 -13.53 4.45 -2.24
N PRO A 209 -12.44 3.74 -1.91
CA PRO A 209 -12.31 2.33 -2.27
C PRO A 209 -13.27 1.43 -1.49
N THR A 210 -13.72 1.86 -0.32
CA THR A 210 -14.60 1.11 0.56
C THR A 210 -16.03 1.65 0.59
N ARG A 211 -16.37 2.62 -0.28
CA ARG A 211 -17.68 3.32 -0.28
C ARG A 211 -18.05 3.89 1.08
N ASN A 212 -17.05 4.38 1.81
CA ASN A 212 -17.22 4.93 3.17
C ASN A 212 -17.84 6.34 3.19
N ILE A 213 -17.84 7.04 2.06
CA ILE A 213 -18.21 8.45 1.95
C ILE A 213 -19.50 8.55 1.15
N TYR A 214 -20.45 9.34 1.65
CA TYR A 214 -21.73 9.56 1.01
C TYR A 214 -22.22 10.98 1.27
N GLU A 215 -23.18 11.45 0.49
CA GLU A 215 -23.86 12.73 0.68
C GLU A 215 -25.24 12.52 1.26
N SER A 216 -25.61 13.34 2.23
CA SER A 216 -26.92 13.33 2.84
C SER A 216 -27.29 14.74 3.30
N ASN A 217 -28.44 15.24 2.87
CA ASN A 217 -28.93 16.60 3.16
C ASN A 217 -27.88 17.68 2.80
N GLY A 218 -27.31 17.61 1.60
CA GLY A 218 -26.28 18.54 1.13
C GLY A 218 -24.98 18.53 1.92
N LYS A 219 -24.72 17.50 2.75
CA LYS A 219 -23.50 17.37 3.54
C LYS A 219 -22.79 16.06 3.25
N ILE A 220 -21.47 16.13 3.10
CA ILE A 220 -20.61 14.95 2.97
C ILE A 220 -20.44 14.28 4.35
N LYS A 221 -20.77 13.00 4.40
CA LYS A 221 -20.71 12.19 5.62
C LYS A 221 -19.81 10.97 5.45
N PHE A 222 -19.29 10.48 6.56
CA PHE A 222 -18.36 9.34 6.62
C PHE A 222 -18.94 8.21 7.49
N ASN A 223 -18.82 6.98 6.99
CA ASN A 223 -19.25 5.75 7.68
C ASN A 223 -18.10 5.07 8.45
N PHE A 224 -18.33 3.84 8.93
CA PHE A 224 -17.35 3.01 9.66
C PHE A 224 -16.60 2.00 8.75
N SER A 225 -16.64 2.20 7.44
CA SER A 225 -15.94 1.32 6.48
C SER A 225 -14.59 1.87 6.02
N CYS A 226 -14.08 2.92 6.68
CA CYS A 226 -12.83 3.55 6.32
C CYS A 226 -11.66 2.56 6.49
N CYS A 227 -10.75 2.52 5.51
CA CYS A 227 -9.49 1.79 5.59
C CYS A 227 -8.28 2.71 5.79
N SER A 228 -8.51 3.95 6.19
CA SER A 228 -7.50 4.98 6.50
C SER A 228 -6.44 5.19 5.40
N CYS A 229 -6.85 5.02 4.13
CA CYS A 229 -5.94 5.07 2.97
C CYS A 229 -5.54 6.48 2.54
N MET A 230 -6.06 7.52 3.13
CA MET A 230 -5.81 8.95 2.87
C MET A 230 -6.17 9.43 1.45
N ARG A 231 -6.74 8.60 0.60
CA ARG A 231 -7.07 8.97 -0.79
C ARG A 231 -7.98 10.19 -0.85
N CYS A 232 -9.08 10.20 -0.11
CA CYS A 232 -10.03 11.32 -0.12
C CYS A 232 -9.40 12.62 0.38
N VAL A 233 -8.51 12.53 1.36
CA VAL A 233 -7.81 13.69 1.95
C VAL A 233 -6.89 14.35 0.92
N TYR A 234 -6.05 13.57 0.23
CA TYR A 234 -5.05 14.11 -0.69
C TYR A 234 -5.51 14.25 -2.14
N SER A 235 -6.63 13.62 -2.53
CA SER A 235 -7.21 13.81 -3.86
C SER A 235 -8.24 14.95 -3.91
N CYS A 236 -8.57 15.56 -2.78
CA CYS A 236 -9.49 16.69 -2.76
C CYS A 236 -8.82 17.95 -3.35
N PRO A 237 -9.32 18.50 -4.48
CA PRO A 237 -8.68 19.64 -5.13
C PRO A 237 -8.71 20.92 -4.29
N LYS A 238 -9.66 21.01 -3.35
CA LYS A 238 -9.80 22.13 -2.40
C LYS A 238 -9.21 21.81 -1.02
N MET A 239 -8.57 20.64 -0.85
CA MET A 239 -8.05 20.19 0.43
C MET A 239 -9.06 20.30 1.59
N ALA A 240 -10.35 20.16 1.27
CA ALA A 240 -11.46 20.42 2.19
C ALA A 240 -11.66 19.32 3.24
N ILE A 241 -11.03 18.13 3.09
CA ILE A 241 -11.21 17.00 4.00
C ILE A 241 -10.09 16.97 5.03
N ASN A 242 -10.47 17.02 6.30
CA ASN A 242 -9.56 17.08 7.46
C ASN A 242 -10.05 16.16 8.57
N TYR A 243 -9.13 15.77 9.46
CA TYR A 243 -9.49 15.20 10.76
C TYR A 243 -9.95 16.30 11.70
N ARG A 244 -10.91 16.02 12.59
CA ARG A 244 -11.39 16.96 13.63
C ARG A 244 -10.43 16.97 14.82
N PHE A 245 -10.13 15.79 15.37
CA PHE A 245 -9.30 15.61 16.55
C PHE A 245 -7.88 15.15 16.21
N PHE A 246 -7.73 14.23 15.27
CA PHE A 246 -6.44 13.62 14.87
C PHE A 246 -5.79 14.35 13.70
N THR A 247 -5.76 15.69 13.73
CA THR A 247 -5.23 16.55 12.65
C THR A 247 -3.79 16.24 12.27
N PHE A 248 -2.98 15.75 13.23
CA PHE A 248 -1.58 15.37 13.02
C PHE A 248 -1.38 14.18 12.06
N PHE A 249 -2.42 13.41 11.75
CA PHE A 249 -2.31 12.34 10.73
C PHE A 249 -2.24 12.88 9.31
N ARG A 250 -2.66 14.12 9.08
CA ARG A 250 -2.61 14.73 7.76
C ARG A 250 -1.32 15.53 7.60
N ILE A 251 -0.64 15.35 6.48
CA ILE A 251 0.45 16.23 6.06
C ILE A 251 -0.16 17.55 5.59
N SER A 252 0.24 18.67 6.21
CA SER A 252 -0.32 20.01 5.98
C SER A 252 -0.27 20.42 4.51
N ASP A 253 0.88 20.19 3.86
CA ASP A 253 1.16 20.59 2.47
C ASP A 253 0.61 19.62 1.43
N GLY A 254 -0.15 18.61 1.89
CA GLY A 254 -0.67 17.55 1.05
C GLY A 254 0.39 16.51 0.66
N TYR A 255 -0.03 15.49 -0.08
CA TYR A 255 0.84 14.40 -0.51
C TYR A 255 0.58 14.03 -1.97
N ASN A 256 1.61 14.10 -2.81
CA ASN A 256 1.55 13.65 -4.19
C ASN A 256 2.90 13.05 -4.61
N ILE A 257 3.02 11.73 -4.55
CA ILE A 257 4.27 11.02 -4.85
C ILE A 257 4.76 11.29 -6.28
N LYS A 258 3.87 11.36 -7.26
CA LYS A 258 4.25 11.58 -8.66
C LYS A 258 4.90 12.96 -8.87
N LYS A 259 4.35 14.00 -8.22
CA LYS A 259 4.92 15.34 -8.24
C LYS A 259 6.31 15.35 -7.60
N ASN A 260 6.45 14.69 -6.44
CA ASN A 260 7.71 14.70 -5.68
C ASN A 260 8.86 14.01 -6.43
N ILE A 261 8.60 12.88 -7.11
CA ILE A 261 9.65 12.17 -7.86
C ILE A 261 9.98 12.82 -9.22
N GLY A 262 9.05 13.58 -9.79
CA GLY A 262 9.22 14.24 -11.09
C GLY A 262 9.99 15.55 -11.06
N GLN A 263 10.26 16.11 -9.87
CA GLN A 263 11.01 17.37 -9.75
C GLN A 263 12.53 17.14 -9.89
N PRO A 264 13.26 18.04 -10.57
CA PRO A 264 14.71 18.00 -10.61
C PRO A 264 15.32 18.21 -9.22
N LEU A 265 16.48 17.59 -8.96
CA LEU A 265 17.12 17.59 -7.62
C LEU A 265 17.51 19.00 -7.14
N ASN A 266 17.84 19.91 -8.07
CA ASN A 266 18.23 21.29 -7.79
C ASN A 266 17.08 22.18 -7.30
N GLU A 267 15.83 21.79 -7.57
CA GLU A 267 14.62 22.49 -7.09
C GLU A 267 14.08 21.93 -5.77
N MET A 268 14.71 20.88 -5.26
CA MET A 268 14.27 20.22 -4.05
C MET A 268 14.75 20.96 -2.81
N LYS A 269 13.83 21.49 -2.02
CA LYS A 269 14.13 22.09 -0.72
C LYS A 269 14.54 21.03 0.29
N MET A 270 15.74 21.16 0.85
CA MET A 270 16.15 20.37 2.02
C MET A 270 15.37 20.83 3.25
N ASN A 271 14.55 19.96 3.79
CA ASN A 271 13.92 20.20 5.07
C ASN A 271 14.80 19.59 6.16
N SER A 272 15.18 20.37 7.18
CA SER A 272 16.15 20.03 8.22
C SER A 272 15.71 18.94 9.21
N LYS A 273 14.55 18.31 9.01
CA LYS A 273 14.11 17.18 9.85
C LYS A 273 15.08 16.00 9.68
N ARG A 274 15.67 15.55 10.79
CA ARG A 274 16.54 14.37 10.84
C ARG A 274 15.79 13.14 10.32
N VAL A 275 16.24 12.63 9.18
CA VAL A 275 15.72 11.38 8.62
C VAL A 275 16.23 10.20 9.45
N PRO A 276 15.36 9.31 9.93
CA PRO A 276 15.79 8.15 10.70
C PRO A 276 16.81 7.27 9.96
N ARG A 277 17.79 6.75 10.71
CA ARG A 277 18.93 5.96 10.19
C ARG A 277 18.50 4.77 9.31
N PHE A 278 17.34 4.18 9.55
CA PHE A 278 16.86 3.04 8.76
C PHE A 278 16.51 3.39 7.30
N TYR A 279 16.21 4.65 6.98
CA TYR A 279 16.04 5.10 5.59
C TYR A 279 17.36 5.15 4.86
N TYR A 280 18.41 5.63 5.50
CA TYR A 280 19.76 5.59 4.93
C TYR A 280 20.21 4.15 4.67
N ASN A 281 19.94 3.24 5.60
CA ASN A 281 20.27 1.82 5.42
C ASN A 281 19.50 1.22 4.24
N TYR A 282 18.21 1.59 4.06
CA TYR A 282 17.44 1.15 2.92
C TYR A 282 17.97 1.68 1.58
N ILE A 283 18.45 2.93 1.54
CA ILE A 283 19.01 3.54 0.33
C ILE A 283 20.36 2.92 -0.03
N SER A 284 21.21 2.64 0.96
CA SER A 284 22.60 2.19 0.76
C SER A 284 22.77 0.68 0.63
N ASN A 285 21.80 -0.12 1.08
CA ASN A 285 21.93 -1.58 1.10
C ASN A 285 20.93 -2.23 0.13
N ASP A 286 21.42 -2.75 -1.00
CA ASP A 286 20.60 -3.35 -2.05
C ASP A 286 19.91 -4.66 -1.65
N THR A 287 20.42 -5.35 -0.61
CA THR A 287 19.86 -6.63 -0.14
C THR A 287 18.67 -6.47 0.84
N MET A 288 18.40 -5.26 1.35
CA MET A 288 17.29 -5.00 2.27
C MET A 288 15.93 -5.02 1.59
#